data_24179f788edb02562d636a00d6449bce
#
_entry.id   24179f788edb02562d636a00d6449bce
#
_cell.length_a   1.000
_cell.length_b   1.000
_cell.length_c   1.000
_cell.angle_alpha   90.00
_cell.angle_beta   90.00
_cell.angle_gamma   90.00
#
_symmetry.space_group_name_H-M   'P 1'
#
loop_
_entity.id
_entity.type
_entity.pdbx_description
1 polymer ?
#
loop_
_entity_poly.entity_id
_entity_poly.type
_entity_poly.pdbx_seq_one_letter_code
_entity_poly.pdbx_strand_id
1 'polypeptide(L)'
;MTDPEFMDLAESLLRSVERVCDSINDAGSADIDNQRVGAMVTLVFANRSQIVINLQKPLHEVWMASRSGGYHFSWRDSAWRDTKGQGDFFTLLGKDASAQAGVPLAFAA
;
A
#
# COMPACT_ATOMS: atom_id res chain seq x y z
N MET A 1 -5.75 -9.50 -18.31
CA MET A 1 -5.09 -8.19 -18.10
C MET A 1 -3.75 -8.19 -18.81
N THR A 2 -3.46 -7.15 -19.56
CA THR A 2 -2.15 -6.99 -20.22
C THR A 2 -1.15 -6.35 -19.25
N ASP A 3 0.14 -6.43 -19.58
CA ASP A 3 1.17 -5.75 -18.79
C ASP A 3 0.94 -4.23 -18.70
N PRO A 4 0.64 -3.52 -19.82
CA PRO A 4 0.32 -2.09 -19.73
C PRO A 4 -0.89 -1.78 -18.85
N GLU A 5 -1.95 -2.58 -18.92
CA GLU A 5 -3.12 -2.40 -18.06
C GLU A 5 -2.76 -2.58 -16.59
N PHE A 6 -1.99 -3.62 -16.28
CA PHE A 6 -1.50 -3.85 -14.92
C PHE A 6 -0.67 -2.67 -14.43
N MET A 7 0.28 -2.20 -15.23
CA MET A 7 1.17 -1.11 -14.83
C MET A 7 0.40 0.18 -14.59
N ASP A 8 -0.59 0.50 -15.42
CA ASP A 8 -1.41 1.70 -15.23
C ASP A 8 -2.19 1.64 -13.91
N LEU A 9 -2.81 0.52 -13.62
CA LEU A 9 -3.58 0.32 -12.38
C LEU A 9 -2.66 0.31 -11.16
N ALA A 10 -1.54 -0.39 -11.24
CA ALA A 10 -0.61 -0.54 -10.12
C ALA A 10 0.13 0.77 -9.82
N GLU A 11 0.54 1.51 -10.86
CA GLU A 11 1.15 2.82 -10.69
C GLU A 11 0.17 3.82 -10.06
N SER A 12 -1.10 3.75 -10.44
CA SER A 12 -2.15 4.56 -9.84
C SER A 12 -2.29 4.25 -8.34
N LEU A 13 -2.20 2.97 -7.97
CA LEU A 13 -2.21 2.53 -6.57
C LEU A 13 -1.05 3.16 -5.79
N LEU A 14 0.16 3.07 -6.31
CA LEU A 14 1.34 3.61 -5.64
C LEU A 14 1.23 5.12 -5.46
N ARG A 15 0.74 5.84 -6.48
CA ARG A 15 0.52 7.30 -6.37
C ARG A 15 -0.52 7.64 -5.31
N SER A 16 -1.57 6.84 -5.18
CA SER A 16 -2.57 7.04 -4.13
C SER A 16 -1.97 6.88 -2.74
N VAL A 17 -1.12 5.86 -2.55
CA VAL A 17 -0.43 5.63 -1.28
C VAL A 17 0.45 6.83 -0.92
N GLU A 18 1.26 7.30 -1.87
CA GLU A 18 2.15 8.44 -1.67
C GLU A 18 1.36 9.70 -1.31
N ARG A 19 0.27 9.98 -2.04
CA ARG A 19 -0.58 11.14 -1.78
C ARG A 19 -1.21 11.10 -0.39
N VAL A 20 -1.72 9.94 0.04
CA VAL A 20 -2.33 9.80 1.36
C VAL A 20 -1.28 9.98 2.46
N CYS A 21 -0.09 9.41 2.30
CA CYS A 21 1.01 9.62 3.27
C CYS A 21 1.35 11.10 3.40
N ASP A 22 1.44 11.82 2.28
CA ASP A 22 1.73 13.26 2.31
C ASP A 22 0.63 14.03 3.03
N SER A 23 -0.63 13.67 2.80
CA SER A 23 -1.77 14.29 3.49
C SER A 23 -1.74 14.03 5.00
N ILE A 24 -1.40 12.82 5.40
CA ILE A 24 -1.26 12.44 6.82
C ILE A 24 -0.16 13.27 7.48
N ASN A 25 0.98 13.41 6.82
CA ASN A 25 2.12 14.18 7.32
C ASN A 25 1.77 15.66 7.41
N ASP A 26 1.12 16.22 6.40
CA ASP A 26 0.72 17.63 6.37
C ASP A 26 -0.29 17.94 7.48
N ALA A 27 -1.19 17.03 7.77
CA ALA A 27 -2.17 17.18 8.84
C ALA A 27 -1.56 16.97 10.24
N GLY A 28 -0.34 16.44 10.32
CA GLY A 28 0.31 16.13 11.59
C GLY A 28 -0.30 14.93 12.31
N SER A 29 -1.10 14.09 11.61
CA SER A 29 -1.75 12.93 12.22
C SER A 29 -0.73 11.85 12.57
N ALA A 30 0.31 11.69 11.77
CA ALA A 30 1.41 10.79 11.98
C ALA A 30 2.61 11.26 11.15
N ASP A 31 3.76 10.63 11.35
CA ASP A 31 4.95 10.88 10.56
C ASP A 31 5.28 9.60 9.80
N ILE A 32 5.03 9.61 8.48
CA ILE A 32 5.26 8.47 7.60
C ILE A 32 6.13 8.94 6.43
N ASP A 33 7.40 8.54 6.46
CA ASP A 33 8.31 8.80 5.34
C ASP A 33 8.01 7.79 4.23
N ASN A 34 7.71 8.27 3.02
CA ASN A 34 7.47 7.38 1.89
C ASN A 34 8.61 7.55 0.88
N GLN A 35 9.22 6.42 0.53
CA GLN A 35 10.33 6.37 -0.40
C GLN A 35 9.99 5.44 -1.55
N ARG A 36 10.17 5.93 -2.76
CA ARG A 36 9.90 5.13 -3.96
C ARG A 36 11.19 4.83 -4.70
N VAL A 37 11.45 3.54 -4.94
CA VAL A 37 12.56 3.08 -5.78
C VAL A 37 12.00 2.11 -6.81
N GLY A 38 11.97 2.52 -8.08
CA GLY A 38 11.42 1.69 -9.15
C GLY A 38 9.95 1.32 -8.90
N ALA A 39 9.70 0.04 -8.80
CA ALA A 39 8.36 -0.54 -8.59
C ALA A 39 8.05 -0.82 -7.12
N MET A 40 8.75 -0.18 -6.19
CA MET A 40 8.61 -0.42 -4.76
C MET A 40 8.44 0.89 -4.01
N VAL A 41 7.50 0.91 -3.07
CA VAL A 41 7.32 2.02 -2.12
C VAL A 41 7.54 1.47 -0.71
N THR A 42 8.38 2.16 0.05
CA THR A 42 8.64 1.82 1.45
C THR A 42 8.08 2.93 2.33
N LEU A 43 7.22 2.57 3.26
CA LEU A 43 6.68 3.47 4.28
C LEU A 43 7.46 3.24 5.57
N VAL A 44 8.07 4.30 6.11
CA VAL A 44 8.83 4.23 7.36
C VAL A 44 8.11 5.07 8.41
N PHE A 45 7.70 4.42 9.49
CA PHE A 45 6.98 5.07 10.58
C PHE A 45 7.94 5.66 11.62
N ALA A 46 7.44 6.52 12.48
CA ALA A 46 8.26 7.19 13.50
C ALA A 46 8.98 6.20 14.42
N ASN A 47 8.37 5.05 14.69
CA ASN A 47 8.96 3.98 15.49
C ASN A 47 9.92 3.07 14.70
N ARG A 48 10.28 3.47 13.48
CA ARG A 48 11.17 2.76 12.55
C ARG A 48 10.61 1.48 11.96
N SER A 49 9.35 1.12 12.25
CA SER A 49 8.71 0.02 11.54
C SER A 49 8.43 0.42 10.10
N GLN A 50 8.29 -0.57 9.24
CA GLN A 50 8.13 -0.35 7.80
C GLN A 50 6.94 -1.12 7.25
N ILE A 51 6.35 -0.59 6.18
CA ILE A 51 5.47 -1.32 5.28
C ILE A 51 6.06 -1.18 3.89
N VAL A 52 6.25 -2.30 3.20
CA VAL A 52 6.83 -2.32 1.86
C VAL A 52 5.77 -2.79 0.87
N ILE A 53 5.59 -2.02 -0.20
CA ILE A 53 4.64 -2.31 -1.28
C ILE A 53 5.44 -2.48 -2.56
N ASN A 54 5.28 -3.64 -3.21
CA ASN A 54 6.09 -4.01 -4.37
C ASN A 54 5.20 -4.54 -5.50
N LEU A 55 5.46 -4.09 -6.73
CA LEU A 55 4.74 -4.57 -7.90
C LEU A 55 5.38 -5.85 -8.42
N GLN A 56 4.56 -6.88 -8.63
CA GLN A 56 4.98 -8.16 -9.20
C GLN A 56 4.37 -8.30 -10.59
N LYS A 57 5.00 -7.68 -11.58
CA LYS A 57 4.51 -7.63 -12.95
C LYS A 57 4.27 -9.03 -13.58
N PRO A 58 5.16 -10.01 -13.42
CA PRO A 58 4.93 -11.33 -14.01
C PRO A 58 3.65 -12.01 -13.53
N LEU A 59 3.19 -11.69 -12.34
CA LEU A 59 1.98 -12.27 -11.74
C LEU A 59 0.78 -11.33 -11.82
N HIS A 60 0.97 -10.10 -12.30
CA HIS A 60 -0.03 -9.04 -12.21
C HIS A 60 -0.55 -8.86 -10.79
N GLU A 61 0.34 -8.89 -9.81
CA GLU A 61 0.02 -8.74 -8.40
C GLU A 61 0.75 -7.56 -7.77
N VAL A 62 0.16 -7.05 -6.70
CA VAL A 62 0.80 -6.09 -5.80
C VAL A 62 1.04 -6.82 -4.49
N TRP A 63 2.25 -6.76 -3.98
CA TRP A 63 2.62 -7.40 -2.71
C TRP A 63 2.86 -6.35 -1.65
N MET A 64 2.39 -6.62 -0.42
CA MET A 64 2.59 -5.75 0.72
C MET A 64 3.12 -6.57 1.88
N ALA A 65 4.17 -6.07 2.54
CA ALA A 65 4.72 -6.66 3.74
C ALA A 65 4.65 -5.64 4.88
N SER A 66 4.07 -6.04 6.01
CA SER A 66 3.96 -5.25 7.23
C SER A 66 4.38 -6.09 8.43
N ARG A 67 4.30 -5.52 9.63
CA ARG A 67 4.52 -6.29 10.85
C ARG A 67 3.55 -7.46 11.00
N SER A 68 2.33 -7.30 10.48
CA SER A 68 1.29 -8.34 10.57
C SER A 68 1.53 -9.51 9.64
N GLY A 69 2.33 -9.34 8.59
CA GLY A 69 2.62 -10.39 7.62
C GLY A 69 2.68 -9.87 6.20
N GLY A 70 2.60 -10.80 5.25
CA GLY A 70 2.65 -10.49 3.83
C GLY A 70 1.31 -10.75 3.16
N TYR A 71 0.98 -9.90 2.19
CA TYR A 71 -0.26 -9.98 1.41
C TYR A 71 0.05 -9.90 -0.07
N HIS A 72 -0.69 -10.67 -0.87
CA HIS A 72 -0.65 -10.60 -2.32
C HIS A 72 -2.01 -10.16 -2.84
N PHE A 73 -2.04 -9.12 -3.66
CA PHE A 73 -3.29 -8.57 -4.18
C PHE A 73 -3.35 -8.75 -5.69
N SER A 74 -4.50 -9.17 -6.19
CA SER A 74 -4.81 -9.22 -7.61
C SER A 74 -5.99 -8.28 -7.90
N TRP A 75 -6.06 -7.78 -9.15
CA TRP A 75 -7.14 -6.89 -9.57
C TRP A 75 -8.37 -7.70 -9.94
N ARG A 76 -9.40 -7.60 -9.12
CA ARG A 76 -10.68 -8.30 -9.33
C ARG A 76 -11.84 -7.41 -8.88
N ASP A 77 -12.92 -7.41 -9.64
CA ASP A 77 -14.12 -6.64 -9.31
C ASP A 77 -13.78 -5.17 -9.03
N SER A 78 -12.95 -4.59 -9.90
CA SER A 78 -12.53 -3.18 -9.84
C SER A 78 -11.79 -2.78 -8.57
N ALA A 79 -11.10 -3.71 -7.93
CA ALA A 79 -10.29 -3.44 -6.74
C ALA A 79 -9.10 -4.39 -6.63
N TRP A 80 -8.08 -3.96 -5.90
CA TRP A 80 -6.96 -4.81 -5.54
C TRP A 80 -7.36 -5.65 -4.33
N ARG A 81 -7.58 -6.95 -4.54
CA ARG A 81 -8.09 -7.86 -3.51
C ARG A 81 -7.06 -8.87 -3.11
N ASP A 82 -6.93 -9.11 -1.80
CA ASP A 82 -6.04 -10.14 -1.28
C ASP A 82 -6.42 -11.51 -1.84
N THR A 83 -5.40 -12.26 -2.30
CA THR A 83 -5.62 -13.57 -2.93
C THR A 83 -6.14 -14.62 -1.95
N LYS A 84 -6.02 -14.39 -0.65
CA LYS A 84 -6.55 -15.26 0.41
C LYS A 84 -7.88 -14.76 0.99
N GLY A 85 -8.48 -13.74 0.39
CA GLY A 85 -9.80 -13.26 0.78
C GLY A 85 -9.86 -12.45 2.05
N GLN A 86 -8.76 -11.82 2.47
CA GLN A 86 -8.73 -11.03 3.70
C GLN A 86 -9.28 -9.62 3.55
N GLY A 87 -9.42 -9.12 2.32
CA GLY A 87 -9.96 -7.79 2.05
C GLY A 87 -9.25 -7.10 0.90
N ASP A 88 -9.57 -5.81 0.71
CA ASP A 88 -8.92 -5.02 -0.32
C ASP A 88 -7.68 -4.32 0.21
N PHE A 89 -6.85 -3.84 -0.71
CA PHE A 89 -5.54 -3.26 -0.41
C PHE A 89 -5.64 -2.08 0.56
N PHE A 90 -6.51 -1.10 0.27
CA PHE A 90 -6.57 0.11 1.08
C PHE A 90 -7.09 -0.16 2.50
N THR A 91 -8.04 -1.07 2.64
CA THR A 91 -8.55 -1.47 3.95
C THR A 91 -7.45 -2.14 4.78
N LEU A 92 -6.71 -3.07 4.18
CA LEU A 92 -5.63 -3.78 4.87
C LEU A 92 -4.43 -2.86 5.16
N LEU A 93 -4.07 -1.98 4.21
CA LEU A 93 -3.03 -0.99 4.45
C LEU A 93 -3.42 -0.04 5.58
N GLY A 94 -4.65 0.45 5.58
CA GLY A 94 -5.13 1.32 6.65
C GLY A 94 -5.07 0.67 8.02
N LYS A 95 -5.47 -0.58 8.10
CA LYS A 95 -5.40 -1.37 9.34
C LYS A 95 -3.96 -1.51 9.83
N ASP A 96 -3.05 -1.93 8.96
CA ASP A 96 -1.66 -2.19 9.33
C ASP A 96 -0.91 -0.89 9.63
N ALA A 97 -1.15 0.16 8.84
CA ALA A 97 -0.56 1.48 9.07
C ALA A 97 -1.03 2.06 10.41
N SER A 98 -2.31 1.92 10.73
CA SER A 98 -2.86 2.37 12.01
C SER A 98 -2.19 1.67 13.19
N ALA A 99 -2.02 0.36 13.08
CA ALA A 99 -1.35 -0.43 14.11
C ALA A 99 0.11 0.00 14.30
N GLN A 100 0.82 0.23 13.22
CA GLN A 100 2.24 0.61 13.27
C GLN A 100 2.45 2.07 13.69
N ALA A 101 1.56 2.97 13.30
CA ALA A 101 1.61 4.37 13.69
C ALA A 101 1.09 4.62 15.11
N GLY A 102 0.25 3.72 15.64
CA GLY A 102 -0.36 3.89 16.94
C GLY A 102 -1.51 4.89 16.97
N VAL A 103 -2.03 5.28 15.81
CA VAL A 103 -3.17 6.20 15.67
C VAL A 103 -4.04 5.73 14.51
N PRO A 104 -5.35 6.03 14.52
CA PRO A 104 -6.22 5.65 13.40
C PRO A 104 -5.83 6.40 12.12
N LEU A 105 -5.60 5.64 11.05
CA LEU A 105 -5.30 6.18 9.72
C LEU A 105 -6.18 5.49 8.69
N ALA A 106 -6.55 6.22 7.63
CA ALA A 106 -7.34 5.69 6.54
C ALA A 106 -6.63 5.93 5.21
N PHE A 107 -6.62 4.91 4.36
CA PHE A 107 -6.08 4.99 3.01
C PHE A 107 -7.19 4.71 2.00
N ALA A 108 -7.19 5.46 0.91
CA ALA A 108 -8.16 5.32 -0.18
C ALA A 108 -7.53 5.79 -1.49
N ALA A 109 -8.13 5.35 -2.59
CA ALA A 109 -7.70 5.74 -3.92
C ALA A 109 -7.83 7.24 -4.17
#